data_4dc0c905ce788b4a3888441affd70566
#
_entry.id   4dc0c905ce788b4a3888441affd70566
#
_cell.length_a   1.000
_cell.length_b   1.000
_cell.length_c   1.000
_cell.angle_alpha   90.00
_cell.angle_beta   90.00
_cell.angle_gamma   90.00
#
_symmetry.space_group_name_H-M   'P 1'
#
loop_
_entity.id
_entity.type
_entity.pdbx_description
1 polymer ?
#
loop_
_entity_poly.entity_id
_entity_poly.type
_entity_poly.pdbx_seq_one_letter_code
_entity_poly.pdbx_strand_id
1 'polypeptide(L)'
;MKEEHRLLRLLFGAGIFTVVLGLIHFFLPLLLDYKTVILERPAEWKAARPFRVWLTRYIIQPRDLYGIIWVMNHAASYTLVGIGLLDLFAQGWLLGVGRLLALWVAGFWFLRAATQLTFGRRWGDWLILAWFAVLGALHLWVALR
;
A
#
# COMPACT_ATOMS: atom_id res chain seq x y z
N MET A 1 -0.29 23.02 22.32
CA MET A 1 -1.02 23.78 21.27
C MET A 1 -0.25 23.93 19.94
N LYS A 2 0.92 24.62 19.85
CA LYS A 2 1.61 24.81 18.56
C LYS A 2 2.02 23.52 17.87
N GLU A 3 2.48 22.55 18.60
CA GLU A 3 2.96 21.25 18.09
C GLU A 3 1.80 20.36 17.63
N GLU A 4 0.71 20.35 18.35
CA GLU A 4 -0.52 19.64 17.99
C GLU A 4 -1.10 20.17 16.66
N HIS A 5 -1.21 21.48 16.49
CA HIS A 5 -1.63 22.09 15.23
C HIS A 5 -0.69 21.78 14.07
N ARG A 6 0.60 21.57 14.35
CA ARG A 6 1.56 21.15 13.34
C ARG A 6 1.30 19.71 12.91
N LEU A 7 1.07 18.80 13.88
CA LEU A 7 0.74 17.40 13.58
C LEU A 7 -0.56 17.25 12.79
N LEU A 8 -1.61 17.98 13.18
CA LEU A 8 -2.88 17.98 12.45
C LEU A 8 -2.69 18.39 10.98
N ARG A 9 -1.89 19.41 10.70
CA ARG A 9 -1.59 19.83 9.32
C ARG A 9 -0.78 18.80 8.55
N LEU A 10 0.16 18.13 9.21
CA LEU A 10 0.95 17.06 8.57
C LEU A 10 0.09 15.85 8.24
N LEU A 11 -0.80 15.42 9.17
CA LEU A 11 -1.78 14.37 8.93
C LEU A 11 -2.72 14.74 7.80
N PHE A 12 -3.23 15.97 7.77
CA PHE A 12 -4.09 16.44 6.69
C PHE A 12 -3.41 16.34 5.33
N GLY A 13 -2.16 16.80 5.21
CA GLY A 13 -1.36 16.68 3.98
C GLY A 13 -1.09 15.23 3.59
N ALA A 14 -0.75 14.39 4.57
CA ALA A 14 -0.57 12.94 4.38
C ALA A 14 -1.86 12.30 3.89
N GLY A 15 -3.01 12.68 4.47
CA GLY A 15 -4.33 12.17 4.10
C GLY A 15 -4.68 12.48 2.64
N ILE A 16 -4.52 13.73 2.19
CA ILE A 16 -4.75 14.10 0.78
C ILE A 16 -3.90 13.23 -0.14
N PHE A 17 -2.59 13.16 0.13
CA PHE A 17 -1.67 12.36 -0.68
C PHE A 17 -2.09 10.88 -0.73
N THR A 18 -2.46 10.32 0.42
CA THR A 18 -2.81 8.90 0.54
C THR A 18 -4.12 8.58 -0.18
N VAL A 19 -5.13 9.46 -0.11
CA VAL A 19 -6.37 9.30 -0.90
C VAL A 19 -6.06 9.33 -2.39
N VAL A 20 -5.29 10.31 -2.86
CA VAL A 20 -4.93 10.42 -4.29
C VAL A 20 -4.16 9.18 -4.73
N LEU A 21 -3.19 8.71 -3.94
CA LEU A 21 -2.44 7.50 -4.23
C LEU A 21 -3.37 6.28 -4.31
N GLY A 22 -4.30 6.13 -3.37
CA GLY A 22 -5.28 5.05 -3.35
C GLY A 22 -6.18 5.05 -4.59
N LEU A 23 -6.64 6.23 -5.02
CA LEU A 23 -7.43 6.38 -6.24
C LEU A 23 -6.63 6.00 -7.49
N ILE A 24 -5.38 6.45 -7.60
CA ILE A 24 -4.49 6.04 -8.71
C ILE A 24 -4.33 4.52 -8.72
N HIS A 25 -4.15 3.91 -7.56
CA HIS A 25 -4.02 2.46 -7.44
C HIS A 25 -5.23 1.69 -7.98
N PHE A 26 -6.45 2.19 -7.83
CA PHE A 26 -7.64 1.56 -8.42
C PHE A 26 -7.53 1.40 -9.94
N PHE A 27 -6.90 2.36 -10.61
CA PHE A 27 -6.76 2.37 -12.05
C PHE A 27 -5.48 1.70 -12.56
N LEU A 28 -4.53 1.33 -11.68
CA LEU A 28 -3.26 0.70 -12.07
C LEU A 28 -3.43 -0.53 -12.98
N PRO A 29 -4.37 -1.46 -12.71
CA PRO A 29 -4.55 -2.61 -13.58
C PRO A 29 -4.92 -2.25 -15.01
N LEU A 30 -5.63 -1.14 -15.20
CA LEU A 30 -5.99 -0.62 -16.53
C LEU A 30 -4.82 0.17 -17.15
N LEU A 31 -4.19 1.05 -16.34
CA LEU A 31 -3.08 1.90 -16.80
C LEU A 31 -1.85 1.09 -17.22
N LEU A 32 -1.59 -0.03 -16.57
CA LEU A 32 -0.46 -0.91 -16.84
C LEU A 32 -0.85 -2.13 -17.70
N ASP A 33 -2.08 -2.17 -18.19
CA ASP A 33 -2.61 -3.24 -19.03
C ASP A 33 -2.25 -4.65 -18.52
N TYR A 34 -2.57 -4.92 -17.25
CA TYR A 34 -2.28 -6.20 -16.60
C TYR A 34 -2.83 -7.40 -17.38
N LYS A 35 -3.95 -7.21 -18.10
CA LYS A 35 -4.55 -8.27 -18.90
C LYS A 35 -3.60 -8.73 -19.98
N THR A 36 -3.12 -7.82 -20.83
CA THR A 36 -2.19 -8.14 -21.92
C THR A 36 -0.86 -8.66 -21.38
N VAL A 37 -0.30 -7.98 -20.36
CA VAL A 37 1.01 -8.35 -19.79
C VAL A 37 0.99 -9.76 -19.19
N ILE A 38 -0.10 -10.15 -18.51
CA ILE A 38 -0.16 -11.41 -17.77
C ILE A 38 -0.81 -12.54 -18.58
N LEU A 39 -1.91 -12.24 -19.32
CA LEU A 39 -2.70 -13.29 -19.97
C LEU A 39 -2.31 -13.53 -21.42
N GLU A 40 -1.87 -12.51 -22.16
CA GLU A 40 -1.63 -12.60 -23.60
C GLU A 40 -0.17 -12.94 -23.96
N ARG A 41 0.74 -13.03 -22.98
CA ARG A 41 2.14 -13.45 -23.17
C ARG A 41 2.48 -14.75 -22.46
N PRO A 42 1.72 -15.83 -22.66
CA PRO A 42 1.93 -17.08 -21.92
C PRO A 42 3.23 -17.81 -22.30
N ALA A 43 3.82 -17.53 -23.47
CA ALA A 43 5.01 -18.24 -23.95
C ALA A 43 6.28 -17.98 -23.11
N GLU A 44 6.32 -16.92 -22.31
CA GLU A 44 7.44 -16.58 -21.44
C GLU A 44 7.30 -17.16 -20.03
N TRP A 45 6.16 -17.76 -19.70
CA TRP A 45 5.93 -18.38 -18.41
C TRP A 45 6.66 -19.73 -18.32
N LYS A 46 7.76 -19.76 -17.59
CA LYS A 46 8.32 -21.04 -17.13
C LYS A 46 7.31 -21.62 -16.14
N ALA A 47 7.00 -22.90 -16.31
CA ALA A 47 6.07 -23.62 -15.45
C ALA A 47 6.38 -23.32 -13.98
N ALA A 48 5.43 -22.69 -13.29
CA ALA A 48 5.57 -22.41 -11.87
C ALA A 48 5.73 -23.70 -11.10
N ARG A 49 6.60 -23.72 -10.09
CA ARG A 49 6.74 -24.90 -9.25
C ARG A 49 5.42 -25.19 -8.54
N PRO A 50 4.91 -26.44 -8.54
CA PRO A 50 3.71 -26.76 -7.82
C PRO A 50 3.92 -26.53 -6.33
N PHE A 51 2.93 -25.92 -5.67
CA PHE A 51 2.91 -25.81 -4.21
C PHE A 51 1.75 -26.62 -3.63
N ARG A 52 1.87 -27.00 -2.38
CA ARG A 52 0.82 -27.74 -1.68
C ARG A 52 0.11 -26.82 -0.71
N VAL A 53 -1.22 -26.82 -0.80
CA VAL A 53 -2.09 -26.30 0.26
C VAL A 53 -2.80 -27.49 0.86
N TRP A 54 -2.43 -27.83 2.08
CA TRP A 54 -2.90 -29.02 2.79
C TRP A 54 -2.65 -30.31 1.99
N LEU A 55 -3.70 -30.98 1.50
CA LEU A 55 -3.61 -32.22 0.70
C LEU A 55 -3.64 -31.97 -0.80
N THR A 56 -3.90 -30.74 -1.24
CA THR A 56 -4.09 -30.41 -2.65
C THR A 56 -2.82 -29.79 -3.24
N ARG A 57 -2.47 -30.23 -4.44
CA ARG A 57 -1.34 -29.75 -5.20
C ARG A 57 -1.83 -28.72 -6.21
N TYR A 58 -1.31 -27.49 -6.13
CA TYR A 58 -1.69 -26.39 -7.02
C TYR A 58 -0.54 -25.98 -7.94
N ILE A 59 -0.88 -25.68 -9.18
CA ILE A 59 -0.01 -25.01 -10.14
C ILE A 59 -0.70 -23.68 -10.49
N ILE A 60 -0.07 -22.56 -10.18
CA ILE A 60 -0.61 -21.24 -10.50
C ILE A 60 -0.57 -21.05 -12.03
N GLN A 61 -1.74 -20.80 -12.61
CA GLN A 61 -1.90 -20.43 -14.01
C GLN A 61 -1.80 -18.90 -14.17
N PRO A 62 -1.48 -18.37 -15.36
CA PRO A 62 -1.50 -16.92 -15.61
C PRO A 62 -2.81 -16.25 -15.22
N ARG A 63 -3.94 -16.93 -15.44
CA ARG A 63 -5.28 -16.45 -15.07
C ARG A 63 -5.44 -16.31 -13.54
N ASP A 64 -4.91 -17.26 -12.77
CA ASP A 64 -4.95 -17.22 -11.30
C ASP A 64 -4.11 -16.05 -10.80
N LEU A 65 -2.90 -15.86 -11.37
CA LEU A 65 -2.03 -14.75 -11.03
C LEU A 65 -2.69 -13.42 -11.35
N TYR A 66 -3.31 -13.29 -12.51
CA TYR A 66 -4.07 -12.10 -12.88
C TYR A 66 -5.16 -11.80 -11.84
N GLY A 67 -5.94 -12.80 -11.45
CA GLY A 67 -6.98 -12.66 -10.43
C GLY A 67 -6.42 -12.25 -9.07
N ILE A 68 -5.33 -12.87 -8.63
CA ILE A 68 -4.65 -12.53 -7.37
C ILE A 68 -4.15 -11.07 -7.39
N ILE A 69 -3.45 -10.67 -8.44
CA ILE A 69 -2.93 -9.31 -8.57
C ILE A 69 -4.06 -8.29 -8.61
N TRP A 70 -5.15 -8.59 -9.33
CA TRP A 70 -6.34 -7.74 -9.38
C TRP A 70 -6.94 -7.52 -7.97
N VAL A 71 -7.21 -8.60 -7.25
CA VAL A 71 -7.76 -8.52 -5.89
C VAL A 71 -6.81 -7.78 -4.94
N MET A 72 -5.52 -8.13 -4.96
CA MET A 72 -4.52 -7.48 -4.09
C MET A 72 -4.40 -5.99 -4.38
N ASN A 73 -4.45 -5.58 -5.65
CA ASN A 73 -4.40 -4.16 -6.01
C ASN A 73 -5.63 -3.40 -5.48
N HIS A 74 -6.83 -3.95 -5.63
CA HIS A 74 -8.04 -3.29 -5.12
C HIS A 74 -8.09 -3.26 -3.60
N ALA A 75 -7.65 -4.32 -2.92
CA ALA A 75 -7.53 -4.33 -1.46
C ALA A 75 -6.53 -3.26 -0.97
N ALA A 76 -5.38 -3.13 -1.64
CA ALA A 76 -4.40 -2.08 -1.33
C ALA A 76 -4.98 -0.68 -1.58
N SER A 77 -5.71 -0.49 -2.68
CA SER A 77 -6.37 0.78 -3.02
C SER A 77 -7.39 1.18 -1.94
N TYR A 78 -8.24 0.25 -1.55
CA TYR A 78 -9.23 0.46 -0.49
C TYR A 78 -8.56 0.83 0.84
N THR A 79 -7.50 0.11 1.22
CA THR A 79 -6.73 0.40 2.44
C THR A 79 -6.11 1.79 2.40
N LEU A 80 -5.50 2.19 1.27
CA LEU A 80 -4.93 3.52 1.09
C LEU A 80 -5.99 4.61 1.23
N VAL A 81 -7.12 4.48 0.55
CA VAL A 81 -8.23 5.44 0.69
C VAL A 81 -8.72 5.50 2.14
N GLY A 82 -8.88 4.36 2.81
CA GLY A 82 -9.30 4.29 4.21
C GLY A 82 -8.33 5.01 5.15
N ILE A 83 -7.01 4.76 5.01
CA ILE A 83 -5.98 5.47 5.78
C ILE A 83 -6.04 6.97 5.52
N GLY A 84 -6.12 7.38 4.25
CA GLY A 84 -6.17 8.79 3.90
C GLY A 84 -7.43 9.49 4.46
N LEU A 85 -8.58 8.83 4.47
CA LEU A 85 -9.81 9.38 5.08
C LEU A 85 -9.69 9.49 6.61
N LEU A 86 -9.03 8.55 7.28
CA LEU A 86 -8.73 8.66 8.71
C LEU A 86 -7.83 9.87 8.98
N ASP A 87 -6.80 10.08 8.18
CA ASP A 87 -5.89 11.22 8.30
C ASP A 87 -6.58 12.56 8.01
N LEU A 88 -7.63 12.57 7.19
CA LEU A 88 -8.38 13.79 6.87
C LEU A 88 -9.45 14.12 7.93
N PHE A 89 -10.19 13.13 8.40
CA PHE A 89 -11.42 13.34 9.16
C PHE A 89 -11.37 12.86 10.60
N ALA A 90 -10.41 11.99 10.97
CA ALA A 90 -10.30 11.41 12.31
C ALA A 90 -9.00 11.79 13.04
N GLN A 91 -8.37 12.89 12.70
CA GLN A 91 -7.07 13.33 13.25
C GLN A 91 -7.07 13.43 14.77
N GLY A 92 -8.07 14.09 15.35
CA GLY A 92 -8.18 14.24 16.80
C GLY A 92 -8.35 12.88 17.51
N TRP A 93 -9.02 11.94 16.87
CA TRP A 93 -9.14 10.59 17.41
C TRP A 93 -7.81 9.82 17.32
N LEU A 94 -7.06 9.94 16.23
CA LEU A 94 -5.74 9.32 16.07
C LEU A 94 -4.73 9.83 17.11
N LEU A 95 -4.77 11.13 17.45
CA LEU A 95 -3.94 11.74 18.49
C LEU A 95 -4.36 11.36 19.93
N GLY A 96 -5.54 10.77 20.09
CA GLY A 96 -6.09 10.36 21.37
C GLY A 96 -6.20 8.85 21.52
N VAL A 97 -7.44 8.35 21.56
CA VAL A 97 -7.76 6.93 21.78
C VAL A 97 -7.38 6.02 20.61
N GLY A 98 -7.21 6.58 19.43
CA GLY A 98 -6.86 5.85 18.20
C GLY A 98 -5.38 5.51 18.02
N ARG A 99 -4.55 5.65 19.05
CA ARG A 99 -3.08 5.42 19.00
C ARG A 99 -2.69 4.05 18.45
N LEU A 100 -3.43 2.99 18.80
CA LEU A 100 -3.16 1.65 18.28
C LEU A 100 -3.40 1.58 16.76
N LEU A 101 -4.40 2.30 16.26
CA LEU A 101 -4.61 2.38 14.82
C LEU A 101 -3.50 3.21 14.15
N ALA A 102 -3.06 4.31 14.76
CA ALA A 102 -1.92 5.07 14.25
C ALA A 102 -0.65 4.20 14.18
N LEU A 103 -0.41 3.36 15.19
CA LEU A 103 0.69 2.40 15.18
C LEU A 103 0.55 1.36 14.06
N TRP A 104 -0.66 0.85 13.82
CA TRP A 104 -0.93 -0.07 12.72
C TRP A 104 -0.69 0.60 11.36
N VAL A 105 -1.12 1.85 11.17
CA VAL A 105 -0.86 2.63 9.95
C VAL A 105 0.64 2.88 9.76
N ALA A 106 1.38 3.16 10.85
CA ALA A 106 2.84 3.25 10.78
C ALA A 106 3.47 1.94 10.26
N GLY A 107 3.05 0.80 10.81
CA GLY A 107 3.48 -0.53 10.36
C GLY A 107 3.17 -0.78 8.89
N PHE A 108 1.96 -0.41 8.44
CA PHE A 108 1.58 -0.49 7.02
C PHE A 108 2.55 0.29 6.12
N TRP A 109 2.88 1.53 6.46
CA TRP A 109 3.78 2.35 5.66
C TRP A 109 5.22 1.84 5.68
N PHE A 110 5.73 1.37 6.83
CA PHE A 110 7.06 0.75 6.89
C PHE A 110 7.13 -0.54 6.09
N LEU A 111 6.08 -1.36 6.12
CA LEU A 111 6.00 -2.56 5.28
C LEU A 111 5.98 -2.18 3.80
N ARG A 112 5.24 -1.14 3.41
CA ARG A 112 5.23 -0.62 2.04
C ARG A 112 6.60 -0.09 1.61
N ALA A 113 7.31 0.60 2.50
CA ALA A 113 8.69 1.03 2.25
C ALA A 113 9.62 -0.17 2.04
N ALA A 114 9.57 -1.17 2.93
CA ALA A 114 10.38 -2.37 2.81
C ALA A 114 10.10 -3.17 1.53
N THR A 115 8.83 -3.34 1.17
CA THR A 115 8.45 -4.04 -0.06
C THR A 115 8.84 -3.28 -1.32
N GLN A 116 9.08 -1.96 -1.25
CA GLN A 116 9.59 -1.20 -2.39
C GLN A 116 10.98 -1.68 -2.84
N LEU A 117 11.75 -2.29 -1.96
CA LEU A 117 13.07 -2.89 -2.29
C LEU A 117 12.97 -4.07 -3.27
N THR A 118 11.79 -4.67 -3.44
CA THR A 118 11.55 -5.75 -4.42
C THR A 118 11.34 -5.24 -5.84
N PHE A 119 11.10 -3.92 -6.00
CA PHE A 119 10.99 -3.27 -7.30
C PHE A 119 12.38 -2.95 -7.88
N GLY A 120 12.40 -2.33 -9.04
CA GLY A 120 13.65 -1.91 -9.67
C GLY A 120 14.43 -0.91 -8.82
N ARG A 121 15.73 -0.71 -9.14
CA ARG A 121 16.59 0.26 -8.44
C ARG A 121 16.66 1.59 -9.19
N ARG A 122 15.51 2.08 -9.68
CA ARG A 122 15.42 3.37 -10.35
C ARG A 122 15.38 4.48 -9.30
N TRP A 123 15.80 5.69 -9.68
CA TRP A 123 15.73 6.85 -8.79
C TRP A 123 14.33 7.07 -8.19
N GLY A 124 13.28 6.91 -9.00
CA GLY A 124 11.88 7.03 -8.52
C GLY A 124 11.52 6.02 -7.45
N ASP A 125 12.04 4.78 -7.50
CA ASP A 125 11.77 3.74 -6.50
C ASP A 125 12.33 4.14 -5.12
N TRP A 126 13.50 4.78 -5.08
CA TRP A 126 14.10 5.29 -3.85
C TRP A 126 13.31 6.48 -3.26
N LEU A 127 12.81 7.36 -4.12
CA LEU A 127 11.96 8.47 -3.66
C LEU A 127 10.66 7.96 -3.05
N ILE A 128 10.02 6.98 -3.67
CA ILE A 128 8.80 6.35 -3.17
C ILE A 128 9.07 5.64 -1.83
N LEU A 129 10.18 4.91 -1.72
CA LEU A 129 10.60 4.26 -0.48
C LEU A 129 10.78 5.29 0.65
N ALA A 130 11.54 6.37 0.38
CA ALA A 130 11.77 7.43 1.36
C ALA A 130 10.45 8.09 1.80
N TRP A 131 9.55 8.32 0.86
CA TRP A 131 8.24 8.91 1.15
C TRP A 131 7.40 8.01 2.05
N PHE A 132 7.32 6.71 1.76
CA PHE A 132 6.61 5.76 2.62
C PHE A 132 7.23 5.66 4.02
N ALA A 133 8.56 5.72 4.12
CA ALA A 133 9.24 5.77 5.41
C ALA A 133 8.88 7.04 6.20
N VAL A 134 8.77 8.19 5.55
CA VAL A 134 8.33 9.45 6.18
C VAL A 134 6.89 9.35 6.68
N LEU A 135 5.97 8.78 5.89
CA LEU A 135 4.59 8.54 6.33
C LEU A 135 4.54 7.58 7.53
N GLY A 136 5.34 6.51 7.51
CA GLY A 136 5.48 5.60 8.65
C GLY A 136 5.98 6.29 9.91
N ALA A 137 7.01 7.12 9.78
CA ALA A 137 7.55 7.89 10.89
C ALA A 137 6.55 8.92 11.47
N LEU A 138 5.77 9.58 10.62
CA LEU A 138 4.71 10.49 11.05
C LEU A 138 3.67 9.77 11.91
N HIS A 139 3.14 8.64 11.44
CA HIS A 139 2.13 7.88 12.19
C HIS A 139 2.70 7.24 13.45
N LEU A 140 3.96 6.79 13.43
CA LEU A 140 4.66 6.33 14.63
C LEU A 140 4.77 7.47 15.66
N TRP A 141 5.12 8.67 15.22
CA TRP A 141 5.17 9.83 16.11
C TRP A 141 3.80 10.13 16.72
N VAL A 142 2.73 10.08 15.93
CA VAL A 142 1.34 10.21 16.43
C VAL A 142 1.02 9.14 17.46
N ALA A 143 1.39 7.88 17.22
CA ALA A 143 1.10 6.75 18.11
C ALA A 143 1.84 6.84 19.46
N LEU A 144 3.02 7.44 19.49
CA LEU A 144 3.86 7.53 20.69
C LEU A 144 3.55 8.76 21.57
N ARG A 145 2.64 9.61 21.18
CA ARG A 145 2.18 10.78 21.93
C ARG A 145 0.93 10.51 22.75
#